data_e6b1af9dd7d8c5dd1e582d8718346ff9
#
_entry.id   e6b1af9dd7d8c5dd1e582d8718346ff9
#
_cell.length_a   1.000
_cell.length_b   1.000
_cell.length_c   1.000
_cell.angle_alpha   90.00
_cell.angle_beta   90.00
_cell.angle_gamma   90.00
#
_symmetry.space_group_name_H-M   'P 1'
#
loop_
_entity.id
_entity.type
_entity.pdbx_description
1 polymer ?
#
loop_
_entity_poly.entity_id
_entity_poly.type
_entity_poly.pdbx_seq_one_letter_code
_entity_poly.pdbx_strand_id
1 'polypeptide(L)'
;MSQDDDKGTGGALGLVVADHTRTIAAYLPDLAPDDRDRVDDYVARASAAATLRAYQSDWRLFCAWCEESGYRSLPATPAIVAAFLTLLAERGFVPQTPQPSRGGRAAVAKPLGRSTISRRLAAIVFAHRAAGIDPPTHQPDAARLDKAMRAIRRDKRDDPSARKRPADGDVLRDMLRTITGDDLRAYRDRALLAIGMAGAFRRSELVAITVARVSEDARGLLVRVPTSKTDQEGRGHSVAIPDGRRLEPVRHYRAWVDQARIAHGPVFRKLTPQGRLTEQAMSAQGVALIVKAAAHAAGYPPASFSGHSLRAGFLTEAGRQNANLFKMREHSRHASIDMVAEYVRDHERFREHAGEGFL
;
A
#
# COMPACT_ATOMS: atom_id res chain seq x y z
N MET A 1 16.60 22.18 -33.86
CA MET A 1 17.12 20.85 -34.27
C MET A 1 17.75 20.25 -33.04
N SER A 2 17.30 19.26 -32.43
CA SER A 2 16.34 18.15 -32.64
C SER A 2 15.62 17.86 -31.32
N GLN A 3 14.33 17.67 -31.41
CA GLN A 3 13.54 16.88 -30.45
C GLN A 3 13.90 15.44 -30.68
N ASP A 4 14.21 14.72 -29.65
CA ASP A 4 14.15 13.27 -29.61
C ASP A 4 13.62 12.82 -28.24
N ASP A 5 12.33 12.54 -28.23
CA ASP A 5 11.73 11.23 -28.02
C ASP A 5 11.99 10.58 -26.65
N ASP A 6 11.19 11.01 -25.68
CA ASP A 6 10.76 10.15 -24.59
C ASP A 6 9.68 9.15 -25.10
N LYS A 7 10.11 8.13 -25.83
CA LYS A 7 9.30 6.97 -26.24
C LYS A 7 9.93 5.71 -25.68
N GLY A 8 9.31 5.15 -24.64
CA GLY A 8 9.53 3.73 -24.42
C GLY A 8 9.59 3.26 -22.98
N THR A 9 8.51 3.26 -22.25
CA THR A 9 8.27 2.28 -21.17
C THR A 9 6.78 2.02 -20.93
N GLY A 10 5.96 2.14 -21.97
CA GLY A 10 4.58 1.68 -22.01
C GLY A 10 4.42 0.20 -22.38
N GLY A 11 5.48 -0.58 -22.24
CA GLY A 11 5.60 -1.92 -22.77
C GLY A 11 4.43 -2.88 -22.62
N ALA A 12 4.15 -3.97 -22.57
CA ALA A 12 3.14 -4.97 -22.81
C ALA A 12 1.72 -4.63 -22.35
N LEU A 13 1.50 -4.00 -21.18
CA LEU A 13 0.13 -3.64 -20.77
C LEU A 13 -0.39 -2.37 -21.46
N GLY A 14 0.48 -1.45 -21.80
CA GLY A 14 0.15 -0.29 -22.63
C GLY A 14 -0.17 -0.71 -24.08
N LEU A 15 0.57 -1.66 -24.65
CA LEU A 15 0.29 -2.26 -25.96
C LEU A 15 -1.00 -3.10 -25.97
N VAL A 16 -1.24 -3.88 -24.91
CA VAL A 16 -2.47 -4.67 -24.77
C VAL A 16 -3.69 -3.75 -24.60
N VAL A 17 -3.58 -2.65 -23.87
CA VAL A 17 -4.67 -1.66 -23.73
C VAL A 17 -4.84 -0.87 -25.04
N ALA A 18 -3.76 -0.48 -25.71
CA ALA A 18 -3.86 0.27 -26.97
C ALA A 18 -4.39 -0.57 -28.15
N ASP A 19 -4.00 -1.83 -28.26
CA ASP A 19 -4.56 -2.76 -29.26
C ASP A 19 -6.02 -3.12 -28.95
N HIS A 20 -6.41 -3.07 -27.69
CA HIS A 20 -7.76 -3.31 -27.22
C HIS A 20 -8.73 -2.22 -27.53
N THR A 21 -8.29 -0.95 -27.45
CA THR A 21 -9.11 0.18 -27.87
C THR A 21 -9.54 -0.01 -29.33
N ARG A 22 -8.66 -0.56 -30.17
CA ARG A 22 -8.99 -0.93 -31.56
C ARG A 22 -9.94 -2.12 -31.66
N THR A 23 -9.80 -3.14 -30.81
CA THR A 23 -10.66 -4.35 -30.85
C THR A 23 -12.05 -4.07 -30.26
N ILE A 24 -12.16 -3.30 -29.19
CA ILE A 24 -13.46 -2.84 -28.64
C ILE A 24 -14.16 -1.90 -29.63
N ALA A 25 -13.41 -1.07 -30.35
CA ALA A 25 -13.94 -0.24 -31.42
C ALA A 25 -14.59 -1.06 -32.56
N ALA A 26 -14.09 -2.26 -32.82
CA ALA A 26 -14.68 -3.18 -33.79
C ALA A 26 -15.96 -3.87 -33.30
N TYR A 27 -16.15 -3.98 -31.98
CA TYR A 27 -17.34 -4.60 -31.35
C TYR A 27 -18.44 -3.62 -30.94
N LEU A 28 -18.17 -2.31 -30.97
CA LEU A 28 -19.15 -1.25 -30.67
C LEU A 28 -19.22 -0.25 -31.84
N PRO A 29 -19.68 -0.68 -33.04
CA PRO A 29 -19.72 0.19 -34.21
C PRO A 29 -20.67 1.37 -34.07
N ASP A 30 -21.59 1.32 -33.09
CA ASP A 30 -22.71 2.27 -32.96
C ASP A 30 -22.46 3.41 -31.97
N LEU A 31 -21.31 3.42 -31.28
CA LEU A 31 -20.96 4.53 -30.38
C LEU A 31 -20.30 5.68 -31.14
N ALA A 32 -20.84 6.89 -30.93
CA ALA A 32 -20.20 8.10 -31.40
C ALA A 32 -18.76 8.22 -30.84
N PRO A 33 -17.78 8.77 -31.62
CA PRO A 33 -16.39 8.88 -31.17
C PRO A 33 -16.24 9.52 -29.79
N ASP A 34 -16.93 10.62 -29.54
CA ASP A 34 -16.90 11.35 -28.25
C ASP A 34 -17.46 10.53 -27.07
N ASP A 35 -18.45 9.67 -27.32
CA ASP A 35 -18.99 8.78 -26.29
C ASP A 35 -18.04 7.63 -25.97
N ARG A 36 -17.37 7.13 -27.01
CA ARG A 36 -16.32 6.10 -26.86
C ARG A 36 -15.17 6.64 -26.04
N ASP A 37 -14.63 7.81 -26.38
CA ASP A 37 -13.52 8.45 -25.65
C ASP A 37 -13.88 8.69 -24.19
N ARG A 38 -15.14 9.10 -23.92
CA ARG A 38 -15.66 9.26 -22.55
C ARG A 38 -15.71 7.94 -21.79
N VAL A 39 -16.22 6.87 -22.43
CA VAL A 39 -16.27 5.53 -21.81
C VAL A 39 -14.86 5.02 -21.51
N ASP A 40 -13.95 5.13 -22.47
CA ASP A 40 -12.56 4.70 -22.33
C ASP A 40 -11.85 5.47 -21.20
N ASP A 41 -12.09 6.75 -21.06
CA ASP A 41 -11.62 7.57 -19.95
C ASP A 41 -12.16 7.11 -18.59
N TYR A 42 -13.44 6.72 -18.48
CA TYR A 42 -14.02 6.18 -17.25
C TYR A 42 -13.47 4.80 -16.95
N VAL A 43 -13.33 3.93 -17.94
CA VAL A 43 -12.74 2.59 -17.80
C VAL A 43 -11.28 2.69 -17.36
N ALA A 44 -10.50 3.59 -17.95
CA ALA A 44 -9.11 3.84 -17.54
C ALA A 44 -8.99 4.30 -16.08
N ARG A 45 -9.97 5.09 -15.61
CA ARG A 45 -10.04 5.58 -14.21
C ARG A 45 -10.62 4.57 -13.22
N ALA A 46 -11.28 3.50 -13.69
CA ALA A 46 -11.92 2.50 -12.81
C ALA A 46 -10.94 1.76 -11.89
N SER A 47 -9.67 1.68 -12.29
CA SER A 47 -8.62 1.06 -11.48
C SER A 47 -7.65 2.08 -10.92
N ALA A 48 -7.38 2.00 -9.60
CA ALA A 48 -6.40 2.89 -8.99
C ALA A 48 -5.02 2.74 -9.64
N ALA A 49 -4.35 3.84 -9.96
CA ALA A 49 -3.03 3.87 -10.61
C ALA A 49 -1.97 2.98 -9.91
N ALA A 50 -2.04 2.83 -8.59
CA ALA A 50 -1.17 1.94 -7.84
C ALA A 50 -1.43 0.46 -8.14
N THR A 51 -2.70 0.08 -8.36
CA THR A 51 -3.10 -1.29 -8.74
C THR A 51 -2.62 -1.60 -10.16
N LEU A 52 -2.81 -0.67 -11.10
CA LEU A 52 -2.33 -0.85 -12.47
C LEU A 52 -0.80 -0.99 -12.53
N ARG A 53 -0.05 -0.15 -11.79
CA ARG A 53 1.42 -0.30 -11.69
C ARG A 53 1.83 -1.66 -11.11
N ALA A 54 1.10 -2.15 -10.10
CA ALA A 54 1.37 -3.47 -9.53
C ALA A 54 1.07 -4.59 -10.54
N TYR A 55 -0.06 -4.50 -11.25
CA TYR A 55 -0.42 -5.47 -12.30
C TYR A 55 0.56 -5.45 -13.47
N GLN A 56 1.02 -4.28 -13.91
CA GLN A 56 2.06 -4.16 -14.93
C GLN A 56 3.37 -4.88 -14.51
N SER A 57 3.80 -4.66 -13.28
CA SER A 57 5.00 -5.32 -12.75
C SER A 57 4.82 -6.84 -12.66
N ASP A 58 3.64 -7.29 -12.20
CA ASP A 58 3.34 -8.71 -12.05
C ASP A 58 3.20 -9.40 -13.42
N TRP A 59 2.59 -8.73 -14.40
CA TRP A 59 2.47 -9.21 -15.78
C TRP A 59 3.82 -9.34 -16.46
N ARG A 60 4.69 -8.32 -16.38
CA ARG A 60 6.05 -8.41 -16.94
C ARG A 60 6.82 -9.60 -16.38
N LEU A 61 6.68 -9.88 -15.10
CA LEU A 61 7.34 -11.03 -14.48
C LEU A 61 6.80 -12.35 -15.03
N PHE A 62 5.49 -12.46 -15.25
CA PHE A 62 4.88 -13.63 -15.87
C PHE A 62 5.35 -13.83 -17.31
N CYS A 63 5.39 -12.76 -18.11
CA CYS A 63 5.91 -12.80 -19.48
C CYS A 63 7.37 -13.26 -19.53
N ALA A 64 8.23 -12.69 -18.66
CA ALA A 64 9.63 -13.09 -18.59
C ALA A 64 9.80 -14.59 -18.24
N TRP A 65 8.99 -15.09 -17.28
CA TRP A 65 9.02 -16.50 -16.94
C TRP A 65 8.54 -17.38 -18.09
N CYS A 66 7.47 -16.98 -18.79
CA CYS A 66 6.99 -17.71 -19.96
C CYS A 66 8.06 -17.76 -21.06
N GLU A 67 8.72 -16.63 -21.34
CA GLU A 67 9.78 -16.54 -22.35
C GLU A 67 10.96 -17.47 -21.99
N GLU A 68 11.46 -17.41 -20.76
CA GLU A 68 12.55 -18.27 -20.28
C GLU A 68 12.17 -19.76 -20.26
N SER A 69 10.89 -20.08 -20.13
CA SER A 69 10.37 -21.45 -20.06
C SER A 69 9.84 -21.98 -21.39
N GLY A 70 9.85 -21.17 -22.47
CA GLY A 70 9.31 -21.54 -23.79
C GLY A 70 7.77 -21.62 -23.80
N TYR A 71 7.07 -20.93 -22.91
CA TYR A 71 5.61 -20.90 -22.85
C TYR A 71 5.04 -19.63 -23.48
N ARG A 72 3.81 -19.73 -23.96
CA ARG A 72 3.04 -18.56 -24.42
C ARG A 72 2.39 -17.84 -23.24
N SER A 73 2.62 -16.54 -23.14
CA SER A 73 2.06 -15.73 -22.04
C SER A 73 0.63 -15.26 -22.33
N LEU A 74 0.26 -15.06 -23.61
CA LEU A 74 -1.05 -14.57 -24.04
C LEU A 74 -1.47 -15.20 -25.37
N PRO A 75 -2.55 -16.00 -25.46
CA PRO A 75 -3.28 -16.54 -24.31
C PRO A 75 -2.46 -17.57 -23.53
N ALA A 76 -2.54 -17.51 -22.21
CA ALA A 76 -1.99 -18.53 -21.34
C ALA A 76 -3.06 -19.54 -20.95
N THR A 77 -2.66 -20.83 -20.86
CA THR A 77 -3.56 -21.88 -20.39
C THR A 77 -3.60 -21.94 -18.85
N PRO A 78 -4.67 -22.52 -18.25
CA PRO A 78 -4.73 -22.74 -16.80
C PRO A 78 -3.53 -23.53 -16.26
N ALA A 79 -3.00 -24.47 -17.03
CA ALA A 79 -1.84 -25.30 -16.66
C ALA A 79 -0.56 -24.45 -16.54
N ILE A 80 -0.29 -23.57 -17.51
CA ILE A 80 0.87 -22.67 -17.51
C ILE A 80 0.79 -21.74 -16.29
N VAL A 81 -0.39 -21.14 -16.04
CA VAL A 81 -0.58 -20.24 -14.90
C VAL A 81 -0.43 -20.98 -13.57
N ALA A 82 -0.99 -22.20 -13.45
CA ALA A 82 -0.81 -23.03 -12.26
C ALA A 82 0.67 -23.34 -11.99
N ALA A 83 1.44 -23.73 -13.03
CA ALA A 83 2.88 -24.00 -12.92
C ALA A 83 3.66 -22.76 -12.43
N PHE A 84 3.38 -21.59 -12.99
CA PHE A 84 4.00 -20.34 -12.55
C PHE A 84 3.70 -20.02 -11.08
N LEU A 85 2.43 -20.11 -10.67
CA LEU A 85 2.03 -19.77 -9.30
C LEU A 85 2.59 -20.77 -8.28
N THR A 86 2.68 -22.05 -8.63
CA THR A 86 3.33 -23.08 -7.81
C THR A 86 4.83 -22.80 -7.66
N LEU A 87 5.53 -22.50 -8.75
CA LEU A 87 6.93 -22.07 -8.71
C LEU A 87 7.14 -20.89 -7.76
N LEU A 88 6.28 -19.88 -7.84
CA LEU A 88 6.36 -18.71 -6.95
C LEU A 88 6.09 -19.06 -5.50
N ALA A 89 5.21 -20.01 -5.22
CA ALA A 89 4.91 -20.49 -3.89
C ALA A 89 6.07 -21.27 -3.26
N GLU A 90 6.76 -22.08 -4.04
CA GLU A 90 7.82 -22.98 -3.58
C GLU A 90 9.17 -22.28 -3.44
N ARG A 91 9.60 -21.57 -4.45
CA ARG A 91 10.97 -21.00 -4.52
C ARG A 91 11.07 -19.55 -5.02
N GLY A 92 9.98 -19.01 -5.57
CA GLY A 92 10.01 -17.70 -6.22
C GLY A 92 10.65 -17.74 -7.61
N PHE A 93 10.73 -16.58 -8.25
CA PHE A 93 11.33 -16.40 -9.56
C PHE A 93 11.96 -15.02 -9.68
N VAL A 94 13.12 -14.95 -10.31
CA VAL A 94 13.82 -13.73 -10.72
C VAL A 94 14.25 -13.91 -12.16
N PRO A 95 13.84 -13.02 -13.07
CA PRO A 95 14.25 -13.09 -14.48
C PRO A 95 15.76 -13.04 -14.65
N GLN A 96 16.29 -13.80 -15.61
CA GLN A 96 17.71 -13.79 -15.96
C GLN A 96 18.11 -12.46 -16.59
N THR A 97 17.24 -11.85 -17.39
CA THR A 97 17.45 -10.50 -17.90
C THR A 97 17.23 -9.48 -16.79
N PRO A 98 18.27 -8.69 -16.39
CA PRO A 98 18.15 -7.74 -15.31
C PRO A 98 17.10 -6.68 -15.65
N GLN A 99 16.00 -6.63 -14.90
CA GLN A 99 15.17 -5.43 -14.90
C GLN A 99 15.92 -4.32 -14.15
N PRO A 100 15.87 -3.06 -14.62
CA PRO A 100 16.58 -1.97 -13.94
C PRO A 100 16.07 -1.83 -12.51
N SER A 101 16.81 -2.40 -11.56
CA SER A 101 16.52 -2.28 -10.14
C SER A 101 17.11 -0.97 -9.62
N ARG A 102 16.27 -0.11 -9.09
CA ARG A 102 16.72 1.06 -8.31
C ARG A 102 17.42 0.57 -7.04
N GLY A 103 18.71 0.28 -7.11
CA GLY A 103 19.46 -0.02 -5.90
C GLY A 103 20.54 -1.11 -5.93
N GLY A 104 20.95 -1.63 -7.08
CA GLY A 104 22.21 -2.35 -7.25
C GLY A 104 22.41 -3.70 -6.52
N ARG A 105 21.42 -4.21 -5.78
CA ARG A 105 21.49 -5.55 -5.17
C ARG A 105 20.87 -6.57 -6.12
N ALA A 106 21.58 -7.64 -6.40
CA ALA A 106 21.03 -8.79 -7.13
C ALA A 106 19.78 -9.30 -6.41
N ALA A 107 18.68 -9.41 -7.14
CA ALA A 107 17.44 -9.97 -6.59
C ALA A 107 17.66 -11.47 -6.37
N VAL A 108 17.28 -11.95 -5.16
CA VAL A 108 17.31 -13.38 -4.83
C VAL A 108 15.89 -13.92 -4.90
N ALA A 109 15.71 -15.01 -5.64
CA ALA A 109 14.42 -15.70 -5.68
C ALA A 109 14.09 -16.24 -4.27
N LYS A 110 12.86 -16.03 -3.85
CA LYS A 110 12.34 -16.54 -2.57
C LYS A 110 10.86 -16.85 -2.68
N PRO A 111 10.37 -17.82 -1.92
CA PRO A 111 8.95 -18.12 -1.85
C PRO A 111 8.11 -16.89 -1.56
N LEU A 112 6.97 -16.79 -2.25
CA LEU A 112 6.04 -15.67 -2.09
C LEU A 112 4.87 -16.04 -1.18
N GLY A 113 4.38 -15.08 -0.43
CA GLY A 113 3.20 -15.23 0.42
C GLY A 113 1.89 -15.22 -0.38
N ARG A 114 0.82 -15.77 0.23
CA ARG A 114 -0.51 -15.98 -0.36
C ARG A 114 -1.09 -14.75 -1.07
N SER A 115 -1.01 -13.57 -0.44
CA SER A 115 -1.60 -12.34 -0.99
C SER A 115 -0.90 -11.87 -2.27
N THR A 116 0.43 -12.03 -2.34
CA THR A 116 1.22 -11.70 -3.53
C THR A 116 0.89 -12.64 -4.68
N ILE A 117 0.79 -13.94 -4.41
CA ILE A 117 0.42 -14.95 -5.43
C ILE A 117 -0.99 -14.68 -5.97
N SER A 118 -1.97 -14.39 -5.10
CA SER A 118 -3.33 -14.03 -5.51
C SER A 118 -3.36 -12.77 -6.37
N ARG A 119 -2.54 -11.75 -6.05
CA ARG A 119 -2.43 -10.54 -6.87
C ARG A 119 -1.83 -10.84 -8.25
N ARG A 120 -0.84 -11.73 -8.34
CA ARG A 120 -0.25 -12.13 -9.64
C ARG A 120 -1.26 -12.84 -10.51
N LEU A 121 -2.06 -13.73 -9.94
CA LEU A 121 -3.18 -14.33 -10.67
C LEU A 121 -4.16 -13.27 -11.18
N ALA A 122 -4.51 -12.30 -10.31
CA ALA A 122 -5.39 -11.20 -10.71
C ALA A 122 -4.81 -10.34 -11.85
N ALA A 123 -3.48 -10.12 -11.86
CA ALA A 123 -2.80 -9.41 -12.95
C ALA A 123 -2.85 -10.18 -14.28
N ILE A 124 -2.68 -11.52 -14.25
CA ILE A 124 -2.80 -12.38 -15.43
C ILE A 124 -4.25 -12.36 -15.95
N VAL A 125 -5.24 -12.50 -15.07
CA VAL A 125 -6.66 -12.39 -15.43
C VAL A 125 -6.97 -11.02 -16.03
N PHE A 126 -6.46 -9.96 -15.45
CA PHE A 126 -6.64 -8.59 -15.96
C PHE A 126 -6.05 -8.44 -17.37
N ALA A 127 -4.85 -8.95 -17.63
CA ALA A 127 -4.20 -8.87 -18.93
C ALA A 127 -4.98 -9.63 -20.02
N HIS A 128 -5.54 -10.82 -19.71
CA HIS A 128 -6.37 -11.57 -20.65
C HIS A 128 -7.67 -10.84 -20.96
N ARG A 129 -8.38 -10.34 -19.94
CA ARG A 129 -9.60 -9.56 -20.15
C ARG A 129 -9.34 -8.30 -20.95
N ALA A 130 -8.23 -7.62 -20.62
CA ALA A 130 -7.81 -6.47 -21.38
C ALA A 130 -7.45 -6.83 -22.83
N ALA A 131 -7.08 -8.07 -23.18
CA ALA A 131 -6.87 -8.60 -24.53
C ALA A 131 -8.15 -9.19 -25.16
N GLY A 132 -9.38 -9.08 -24.61
CA GLY A 132 -10.62 -9.67 -25.10
C GLY A 132 -10.57 -11.21 -25.15
N ILE A 133 -9.67 -11.80 -24.34
CA ILE A 133 -9.43 -13.23 -24.31
C ILE A 133 -9.97 -13.79 -23.01
N ASP A 134 -10.59 -14.95 -23.05
CA ASP A 134 -11.04 -15.63 -21.85
C ASP A 134 -9.88 -15.88 -20.88
N PRO A 135 -9.98 -15.37 -19.65
CA PRO A 135 -8.91 -15.54 -18.68
C PRO A 135 -8.74 -17.02 -18.30
N PRO A 136 -7.53 -17.44 -17.90
CA PRO A 136 -7.26 -18.82 -17.50
C PRO A 136 -8.19 -19.40 -16.43
N THR A 137 -8.81 -18.52 -15.63
CA THR A 137 -9.82 -18.91 -14.63
C THR A 137 -11.19 -19.28 -15.20
N HIS A 138 -11.45 -19.03 -16.49
CA HIS A 138 -12.73 -19.29 -17.18
C HIS A 138 -12.58 -20.26 -18.35
N GLN A 139 -11.37 -20.74 -18.62
CA GLN A 139 -11.12 -21.72 -19.66
C GLN A 139 -11.52 -23.14 -19.21
N PRO A 140 -11.73 -24.11 -20.13
CA PRO A 140 -12.22 -25.45 -19.80
C PRO A 140 -11.44 -26.17 -18.70
N ASP A 141 -10.13 -26.02 -18.65
CA ASP A 141 -9.26 -26.68 -17.64
C ASP A 141 -9.01 -25.86 -16.38
N ALA A 142 -9.81 -24.81 -16.12
CA ALA A 142 -9.68 -23.91 -14.98
C ALA A 142 -9.72 -24.64 -13.63
N ALA A 143 -10.42 -25.77 -13.53
CA ALA A 143 -10.51 -26.58 -12.32
C ALA A 143 -9.13 -27.01 -11.74
N ARG A 144 -8.13 -27.23 -12.61
CA ARG A 144 -6.76 -27.55 -12.20
C ARG A 144 -6.06 -26.36 -11.54
N LEU A 145 -6.22 -25.17 -12.13
CA LEU A 145 -5.70 -23.92 -11.58
C LEU A 145 -6.35 -23.61 -10.22
N ASP A 146 -7.67 -23.80 -10.10
CA ASP A 146 -8.38 -23.60 -8.83
C ASP A 146 -7.93 -24.56 -7.74
N LYS A 147 -7.68 -25.83 -8.09
CA LYS A 147 -7.14 -26.82 -7.15
C LYS A 147 -5.75 -26.41 -6.67
N ALA A 148 -4.86 -26.00 -7.57
CA ALA A 148 -3.52 -25.50 -7.24
C ALA A 148 -3.59 -24.28 -6.33
N MET A 149 -4.45 -23.30 -6.64
CA MET A 149 -4.62 -22.11 -5.81
C MET A 149 -5.19 -22.42 -4.42
N ARG A 150 -6.09 -23.39 -4.30
CA ARG A 150 -6.60 -23.88 -2.99
C ARG A 150 -5.49 -24.52 -2.18
N ALA A 151 -4.66 -25.37 -2.80
CA ALA A 151 -3.50 -25.98 -2.14
C ALA A 151 -2.52 -24.91 -1.64
N ILE A 152 -2.09 -23.99 -2.51
CA ILE A 152 -1.21 -22.87 -2.16
C ILE A 152 -1.78 -22.05 -0.98
N ARG A 153 -3.08 -21.75 -1.01
CA ARG A 153 -3.74 -21.00 0.09
C ARG A 153 -3.74 -21.75 1.42
N ARG A 154 -3.86 -23.08 1.38
CA ARG A 154 -3.81 -23.94 2.55
C ARG A 154 -2.39 -24.03 3.10
N ASP A 155 -1.42 -24.33 2.25
CA ASP A 155 -0.02 -24.51 2.64
C ASP A 155 0.61 -23.21 3.16
N LYS A 156 0.11 -22.06 2.66
CA LYS A 156 0.51 -20.71 3.10
C LYS A 156 -0.41 -20.11 4.18
N ARG A 157 -1.27 -20.92 4.82
CA ARG A 157 -2.18 -20.41 5.87
C ARG A 157 -1.40 -19.91 7.08
N ASP A 158 -0.43 -20.70 7.51
CA ASP A 158 0.37 -20.46 8.70
C ASP A 158 1.71 -19.79 8.36
N ASP A 159 1.94 -19.49 7.06
CA ASP A 159 3.03 -18.60 6.67
C ASP A 159 2.76 -17.26 7.36
N PRO A 160 3.49 -16.91 8.43
CA PRO A 160 3.32 -15.62 9.04
C PRO A 160 3.72 -14.62 7.98
N SER A 161 2.73 -14.17 7.19
CA SER A 161 2.91 -12.89 6.51
C SER A 161 3.28 -11.97 7.64
N ALA A 162 4.57 -11.68 7.77
CA ALA A 162 5.15 -11.11 8.96
C ALA A 162 4.36 -9.85 9.30
N ARG A 163 3.31 -10.02 10.14
CA ARG A 163 2.53 -8.89 10.64
C ARG A 163 3.56 -7.97 11.24
N LYS A 164 3.65 -6.79 10.67
CA LYS A 164 4.63 -5.83 11.15
C LYS A 164 4.24 -5.43 12.56
N ARG A 165 5.23 -5.35 13.44
CA ARG A 165 5.04 -4.94 14.82
C ARG A 165 4.34 -3.57 14.86
N PRO A 166 3.30 -3.41 15.69
CA PRO A 166 2.71 -2.11 15.97
C PRO A 166 3.75 -1.17 16.58
N ALA A 167 3.75 0.09 16.18
CA ALA A 167 4.43 1.15 16.90
C ALA A 167 3.43 1.72 17.92
N ASP A 168 3.17 0.98 18.99
CA ASP A 168 2.27 1.38 20.07
C ASP A 168 2.80 2.61 20.83
N GLY A 169 2.07 3.07 21.84
CA GLY A 169 2.39 4.32 22.53
C GLY A 169 3.78 4.33 23.16
N ASP A 170 4.26 3.21 23.70
CA ASP A 170 5.57 3.11 24.32
C ASP A 170 6.67 3.03 23.26
N VAL A 171 6.51 2.17 22.25
CA VAL A 171 7.45 2.05 21.11
C VAL A 171 7.58 3.38 20.39
N LEU A 172 6.47 4.09 20.14
CA LEU A 172 6.53 5.39 19.46
C LEU A 172 7.22 6.45 20.31
N ARG A 173 6.99 6.46 21.62
CA ARG A 173 7.69 7.37 22.53
C ARG A 173 9.20 7.14 22.53
N ASP A 174 9.62 5.87 22.53
CA ASP A 174 11.04 5.52 22.43
C ASP A 174 11.63 5.98 21.10
N MET A 175 10.92 5.76 19.98
CA MET A 175 11.33 6.27 18.67
C MET A 175 11.46 7.81 18.67
N LEU A 176 10.50 8.54 19.24
CA LEU A 176 10.53 10.00 19.28
C LEU A 176 11.72 10.53 20.12
N ARG A 177 12.06 9.87 21.23
CA ARG A 177 13.20 10.22 22.08
C ARG A 177 14.54 10.11 21.38
N THR A 178 14.68 9.24 20.39
CA THR A 178 15.92 9.10 19.61
C THR A 178 16.14 10.21 18.60
N ILE A 179 15.11 11.00 18.29
CA ILE A 179 15.20 12.09 17.31
C ILE A 179 15.46 13.40 18.07
N THR A 180 16.72 13.64 18.44
CA THR A 180 17.13 14.76 19.31
C THR A 180 17.59 16.01 18.55
N GLY A 181 17.81 15.93 17.22
CA GLY A 181 18.29 17.08 16.42
C GLY A 181 17.28 18.20 16.26
N ASP A 182 17.79 19.40 15.91
CA ASP A 182 17.00 20.62 15.64
C ASP A 182 17.07 21.03 14.16
N ASP A 183 17.40 20.10 13.29
CA ASP A 183 17.33 20.30 11.84
C ASP A 183 15.94 19.98 11.27
N LEU A 184 15.68 20.42 10.06
CA LEU A 184 14.39 20.19 9.39
C LEU A 184 14.02 18.71 9.29
N ARG A 185 15.01 17.81 9.22
CA ARG A 185 14.77 16.36 9.19
C ARG A 185 14.20 15.88 10.53
N ALA A 186 14.77 16.31 11.63
CA ALA A 186 14.33 15.94 12.96
C ALA A 186 12.92 16.46 13.23
N TYR A 187 12.61 17.70 12.92
CA TYR A 187 11.26 18.26 13.05
C TYR A 187 10.24 17.50 12.20
N ARG A 188 10.56 17.26 10.93
CA ARG A 188 9.69 16.49 10.04
C ARG A 188 9.42 15.08 10.56
N ASP A 189 10.46 14.38 10.96
CA ASP A 189 10.35 12.96 11.32
C ASP A 189 9.59 12.80 12.65
N ARG A 190 9.78 13.68 13.64
CA ARG A 190 8.95 13.72 14.85
C ARG A 190 7.47 13.99 14.53
N ALA A 191 7.19 14.99 13.73
CA ALA A 191 5.81 15.32 13.32
C ALA A 191 5.16 14.17 12.53
N LEU A 192 5.89 13.56 11.59
CA LEU A 192 5.41 12.45 10.79
C LEU A 192 5.05 11.23 11.64
N LEU A 193 5.88 10.86 12.58
CA LEU A 193 5.65 9.72 13.46
C LEU A 193 4.45 9.98 14.38
N ALA A 194 4.40 11.14 15.03
CA ALA A 194 3.34 11.48 15.97
C ALA A 194 1.97 11.65 15.28
N ILE A 195 1.90 12.41 14.18
CA ILE A 195 0.67 12.59 13.37
C ILE A 195 0.25 11.28 12.72
N GLY A 196 1.20 10.52 12.19
CA GLY A 196 0.93 9.24 11.52
C GLY A 196 0.25 8.23 12.43
N MET A 197 0.66 8.13 13.69
CA MET A 197 -0.01 7.31 14.70
C MET A 197 -1.32 7.95 15.15
N ALA A 198 -1.30 9.20 15.62
CA ALA A 198 -2.48 9.86 16.20
C ALA A 198 -3.69 9.90 15.25
N GLY A 199 -3.46 10.06 13.93
CA GLY A 199 -4.51 10.01 12.91
C GLY A 199 -4.75 8.61 12.32
N ALA A 200 -4.08 7.59 12.82
CA ALA A 200 -4.14 6.23 12.27
C ALA A 200 -4.03 6.20 10.73
N PHE A 201 -3.17 7.04 10.15
CA PHE A 201 -3.09 7.23 8.70
C PHE A 201 -2.43 6.04 8.00
N ARG A 202 -2.95 5.70 6.80
CA ARG A 202 -2.15 4.92 5.86
C ARG A 202 -0.99 5.78 5.36
N ARG A 203 0.16 5.17 5.07
CA ARG A 203 1.34 5.91 4.58
C ARG A 203 1.06 6.79 3.35
N SER A 204 0.14 6.38 2.48
CA SER A 204 -0.29 7.17 1.32
C SER A 204 -1.18 8.34 1.70
N GLU A 205 -2.03 8.17 2.71
CA GLU A 205 -2.87 9.25 3.25
C GLU A 205 -1.99 10.30 3.93
N LEU A 206 -1.02 9.86 4.75
CA LEU A 206 -0.11 10.72 5.50
C LEU A 206 0.68 11.67 4.57
N VAL A 207 1.26 11.16 3.50
CA VAL A 207 2.02 11.99 2.55
C VAL A 207 1.15 12.86 1.65
N ALA A 208 -0.15 12.56 1.55
CA ALA A 208 -1.12 13.33 0.80
C ALA A 208 -1.78 14.46 1.60
N ILE A 209 -1.43 14.62 2.87
CA ILE A 209 -1.92 15.75 3.69
C ILE A 209 -1.34 17.05 3.14
N THR A 210 -2.22 18.00 2.87
CA THR A 210 -1.84 19.38 2.50
C THR A 210 -2.27 20.36 3.58
N VAL A 211 -1.62 21.51 3.64
CA VAL A 211 -1.97 22.57 4.61
C VAL A 211 -3.45 22.94 4.53
N ALA A 212 -3.99 23.10 3.32
CA ALA A 212 -5.39 23.44 3.09
C ALA A 212 -6.40 22.38 3.62
N ARG A 213 -5.93 21.20 4.01
CA ARG A 213 -6.74 20.12 4.58
C ARG A 213 -6.58 19.96 6.09
N VAL A 214 -5.79 20.80 6.70
CA VAL A 214 -5.60 20.82 8.14
C VAL A 214 -6.22 22.10 8.68
N SER A 215 -7.14 21.97 9.61
CA SER A 215 -7.71 23.09 10.36
C SER A 215 -7.42 22.92 11.84
N GLU A 216 -7.17 24.02 12.51
CA GLU A 216 -6.97 24.04 13.97
C GLU A 216 -8.31 24.15 14.69
N ASP A 217 -8.43 23.43 15.79
CA ASP A 217 -9.51 23.45 16.77
C ASP A 217 -8.92 23.69 18.15
N ALA A 218 -9.70 24.19 19.10
CA ALA A 218 -9.25 24.41 20.48
C ALA A 218 -8.74 23.12 21.17
N ARG A 219 -9.14 21.94 20.67
CA ARG A 219 -8.80 20.62 21.22
C ARG A 219 -7.71 19.91 20.43
N GLY A 220 -7.24 20.48 19.30
CA GLY A 220 -6.24 19.84 18.44
C GLY A 220 -6.38 20.19 16.96
N LEU A 221 -6.15 19.22 16.09
CA LEU A 221 -6.25 19.38 14.64
C LEU A 221 -7.40 18.57 14.05
N LEU A 222 -8.03 19.11 13.02
CA LEU A 222 -8.91 18.36 12.12
C LEU A 222 -8.22 18.20 10.77
N VAL A 223 -7.99 16.95 10.37
CA VAL A 223 -7.34 16.62 9.10
C VAL A 223 -8.35 16.01 8.15
N ARG A 224 -8.63 16.69 7.04
CA ARG A 224 -9.50 16.17 5.99
C ARG A 224 -8.73 15.21 5.11
N VAL A 225 -9.09 13.93 5.15
CA VAL A 225 -8.55 12.89 4.28
C VAL A 225 -9.41 12.84 3.02
N PRO A 226 -8.81 13.02 1.83
CA PRO A 226 -9.59 12.84 0.60
C PRO A 226 -10.01 11.38 0.47
N THR A 227 -11.00 11.17 -0.38
CA THR A 227 -11.60 9.87 -0.73
C THR A 227 -10.58 8.74 -0.76
N SER A 228 -10.80 7.72 0.05
CA SER A 228 -10.03 6.46 -0.01
C SER A 228 -10.77 5.46 -0.88
N LYS A 229 -10.12 4.35 -1.26
CA LYS A 229 -10.73 3.24 -2.03
C LYS A 229 -12.06 2.72 -1.44
N THR A 230 -12.35 3.01 -0.19
CA THR A 230 -13.55 2.57 0.54
C THR A 230 -14.62 3.63 0.64
N ASP A 231 -14.35 4.87 0.21
CA ASP A 231 -15.31 5.97 0.18
C ASP A 231 -15.82 6.14 -1.26
N GLN A 232 -16.76 5.28 -1.64
CA GLN A 232 -17.38 5.29 -2.97
C GLN A 232 -18.27 6.51 -3.21
N GLU A 233 -18.68 7.22 -2.14
CA GLU A 233 -19.58 8.37 -2.21
C GLU A 233 -18.85 9.72 -2.19
N GLY A 234 -17.51 9.73 -2.13
CA GLY A 234 -16.72 10.96 -2.22
C GLY A 234 -16.87 11.95 -1.06
N ARG A 235 -17.44 11.53 0.07
CA ARG A 235 -17.73 12.42 1.21
C ARG A 235 -16.48 12.89 1.96
N GLY A 236 -15.34 12.18 1.79
CA GLY A 236 -14.13 12.42 2.54
C GLY A 236 -14.32 12.14 4.05
N HIS A 237 -13.22 11.93 4.76
CA HIS A 237 -13.25 11.76 6.21
C HIS A 237 -12.46 12.88 6.90
N SER A 238 -13.04 13.47 7.94
CA SER A 238 -12.30 14.35 8.85
C SER A 238 -11.80 13.53 10.04
N VAL A 239 -10.48 13.58 10.26
CA VAL A 239 -9.81 12.88 11.37
C VAL A 239 -9.43 13.92 12.41
N ALA A 240 -9.98 13.78 13.61
CA ALA A 240 -9.61 14.60 14.75
C ALA A 240 -8.32 14.06 15.38
N ILE A 241 -7.34 14.93 15.57
CA ILE A 241 -6.08 14.63 16.26
C ILE A 241 -6.03 15.49 17.52
N PRO A 242 -6.30 14.93 18.70
CA PRO A 242 -6.23 15.67 19.95
C PRO A 242 -4.80 16.15 20.23
N ASP A 243 -4.67 17.22 21.01
CA ASP A 243 -3.36 17.79 21.36
C ASP A 243 -2.46 16.76 22.07
N GLY A 244 -3.00 16.01 23.00
CA GLY A 244 -2.34 14.85 23.63
C GLY A 244 -1.07 15.24 24.42
N ARG A 245 -0.96 14.72 25.67
CA ARG A 245 0.17 15.05 26.56
C ARG A 245 1.37 14.09 26.44
N ARG A 246 1.18 12.87 25.93
CA ARG A 246 2.23 11.82 25.90
C ARG A 246 3.05 11.83 24.63
N LEU A 247 2.42 12.02 23.48
CA LEU A 247 3.03 11.97 22.16
C LEU A 247 3.02 13.35 21.47
N GLU A 248 2.32 14.31 21.99
CA GLU A 248 2.23 15.71 21.59
C GLU A 248 2.15 15.91 20.05
N PRO A 249 1.22 15.23 19.35
CA PRO A 249 1.21 15.24 17.88
C PRO A 249 1.01 16.63 17.28
N VAL A 250 0.17 17.46 17.91
CA VAL A 250 -0.10 18.83 17.45
C VAL A 250 1.12 19.73 17.66
N ARG A 251 1.80 19.62 18.80
CA ARG A 251 3.05 20.36 19.05
C ARG A 251 4.12 20.02 18.01
N HIS A 252 4.31 18.75 17.73
CA HIS A 252 5.28 18.31 16.70
C HIS A 252 4.89 18.78 15.31
N TYR A 253 3.60 18.76 14.98
CA TYR A 253 3.09 19.27 13.71
C TYR A 253 3.38 20.77 13.55
N ARG A 254 3.00 21.59 14.54
CA ARG A 254 3.24 23.04 14.54
C ARG A 254 4.73 23.33 14.42
N ALA A 255 5.57 22.72 15.26
CA ALA A 255 7.01 22.91 15.21
C ALA A 255 7.60 22.59 13.82
N TRP A 256 7.12 21.55 13.16
CA TRP A 256 7.54 21.22 11.79
C TRP A 256 7.12 22.27 10.77
N VAL A 257 5.83 22.65 10.77
CA VAL A 257 5.29 23.62 9.81
C VAL A 257 5.95 24.98 9.96
N ASP A 258 6.16 25.43 11.21
CA ASP A 258 6.78 26.72 11.52
C ASP A 258 8.27 26.73 11.11
N GLN A 259 9.06 25.72 11.52
CA GLN A 259 10.48 25.66 11.20
C GLN A 259 10.74 25.52 9.71
N ALA A 260 9.90 24.77 9.02
CA ALA A 260 10.00 24.59 7.57
C ALA A 260 9.29 25.71 6.78
N ARG A 261 8.60 26.65 7.43
CA ARG A 261 7.83 27.77 6.83
C ARG A 261 6.85 27.27 5.76
N ILE A 262 6.10 26.20 6.06
CA ILE A 262 5.16 25.58 5.12
C ILE A 262 3.81 26.27 5.23
N ALA A 263 3.55 27.21 4.31
CA ALA A 263 2.27 27.95 4.24
C ALA A 263 1.23 27.31 3.30
N HIS A 264 1.63 26.46 2.37
CA HIS A 264 0.74 25.85 1.37
C HIS A 264 1.30 24.49 0.88
N GLY A 265 0.50 23.76 0.09
CA GLY A 265 0.93 22.50 -0.51
C GLY A 265 1.08 21.34 0.48
N PRO A 266 1.90 20.33 0.16
CA PRO A 266 2.10 19.17 1.01
C PRO A 266 2.68 19.53 2.38
N VAL A 267 2.13 18.94 3.45
CA VAL A 267 2.66 19.09 4.81
C VAL A 267 3.99 18.34 4.94
N PHE A 268 4.04 17.07 4.53
CA PHE A 268 5.26 16.27 4.62
C PHE A 268 6.00 16.30 3.30
N ARG A 269 7.01 17.17 3.22
CA ARG A 269 7.82 17.40 2.02
C ARG A 269 9.09 16.58 2.02
N LYS A 270 9.57 16.30 0.81
CA LYS A 270 10.89 15.70 0.58
C LYS A 270 11.98 16.70 0.97
N LEU A 271 13.03 16.20 1.62
CA LEU A 271 14.28 16.92 1.84
C LEU A 271 15.34 16.40 0.90
N THR A 272 16.23 17.28 0.43
CA THR A 272 17.44 16.88 -0.29
C THR A 272 18.39 16.11 0.64
N PRO A 273 19.42 15.43 0.12
CA PRO A 273 20.46 14.82 0.96
C PRO A 273 21.13 15.82 1.92
N GLN A 274 21.23 17.09 1.52
CA GLN A 274 21.79 18.19 2.32
C GLN A 274 20.79 18.80 3.32
N GLY A 275 19.57 18.20 3.46
CA GLY A 275 18.56 18.66 4.41
C GLY A 275 17.72 19.86 3.94
N ARG A 276 17.84 20.32 2.69
CA ARG A 276 17.06 21.45 2.15
C ARG A 276 15.63 21.02 1.84
N LEU A 277 14.66 21.86 2.16
CA LEU A 277 13.26 21.64 1.85
C LEU A 277 12.99 21.73 0.35
N THR A 278 12.12 20.85 -0.16
CA THR A 278 11.60 20.90 -1.52
C THR A 278 10.08 21.13 -1.50
N GLU A 279 9.49 21.55 -2.61
CA GLU A 279 8.02 21.70 -2.76
C GLU A 279 7.29 20.35 -2.95
N GLN A 280 8.04 19.28 -3.19
CA GLN A 280 7.48 17.96 -3.48
C GLN A 280 7.07 17.23 -2.22
N ALA A 281 5.88 16.57 -2.25
CA ALA A 281 5.51 15.61 -1.22
C ALA A 281 6.55 14.49 -1.13
N MET A 282 6.79 14.02 0.09
CA MET A 282 7.61 12.84 0.27
C MET A 282 6.89 11.59 -0.23
N SER A 283 7.64 10.56 -0.58
CA SER A 283 7.06 9.29 -1.02
C SER A 283 6.51 8.48 0.16
N ALA A 284 5.47 7.68 -0.09
CA ALA A 284 4.98 6.71 0.90
C ALA A 284 6.05 5.68 1.33
N GLN A 285 7.06 5.42 0.49
CA GLN A 285 8.22 4.61 0.86
C GLN A 285 9.10 5.34 1.86
N GLY A 286 9.24 6.67 1.74
CA GLY A 286 9.98 7.50 2.69
C GLY A 286 9.43 7.38 4.12
N VAL A 287 8.10 7.33 4.28
CA VAL A 287 7.47 7.06 5.59
C VAL A 287 7.97 5.76 6.20
N ALA A 288 8.00 4.68 5.39
CA ALA A 288 8.45 3.38 5.89
C ALA A 288 9.95 3.38 6.28
N LEU A 289 10.77 4.16 5.56
CA LEU A 289 12.19 4.30 5.89
C LEU A 289 12.40 5.08 7.19
N ILE A 290 11.64 6.15 7.41
CA ILE A 290 11.68 6.93 8.66
C ILE A 290 11.27 6.04 9.85
N VAL A 291 10.14 5.33 9.74
CA VAL A 291 9.69 4.41 10.81
C VAL A 291 10.76 3.37 11.12
N LYS A 292 11.41 2.78 10.11
CA LYS A 292 12.47 1.78 10.31
C LYS A 292 13.73 2.37 10.92
N ALA A 293 14.12 3.57 10.51
CA ALA A 293 15.28 4.26 11.04
C ALA A 293 15.07 4.63 12.52
N ALA A 294 13.90 5.17 12.87
CA ALA A 294 13.54 5.49 14.24
C ALA A 294 13.45 4.23 15.13
N ALA A 295 12.88 3.14 14.60
CA ALA A 295 12.85 1.85 15.29
C ALA A 295 14.25 1.33 15.58
N HIS A 296 15.16 1.41 14.60
CA HIS A 296 16.55 0.99 14.75
C HIS A 296 17.28 1.82 15.81
N ALA A 297 17.13 3.14 15.75
CA ALA A 297 17.73 4.05 16.74
C ALA A 297 17.22 3.78 18.15
N ALA A 298 15.96 3.36 18.29
CA ALA A 298 15.35 2.98 19.57
C ALA A 298 15.65 1.53 20.01
N GLY A 299 16.56 0.81 19.31
CA GLY A 299 16.97 -0.54 19.66
C GLY A 299 16.01 -1.66 19.19
N TYR A 300 15.03 -1.34 18.36
CA TYR A 300 14.11 -2.34 17.81
C TYR A 300 14.57 -2.86 16.44
N PRO A 301 14.29 -4.15 16.10
CA PRO A 301 14.62 -4.69 14.78
C PRO A 301 13.88 -3.96 13.65
N PRO A 302 14.56 -3.24 12.73
CA PRO A 302 13.89 -2.43 11.70
C PRO A 302 13.03 -3.28 10.73
N ALA A 303 13.39 -4.55 10.52
CA ALA A 303 12.65 -5.48 9.68
C ALA A 303 11.22 -5.76 10.20
N SER A 304 11.01 -5.62 11.51
CA SER A 304 9.70 -5.82 12.16
C SER A 304 8.73 -4.67 11.93
N PHE A 305 9.20 -3.51 11.45
CA PHE A 305 8.38 -2.31 11.27
C PHE A 305 8.18 -1.94 9.79
N SER A 306 7.13 -1.17 9.55
CA SER A 306 6.78 -0.62 8.24
C SER A 306 6.00 0.69 8.39
N GLY A 307 5.69 1.37 7.30
CA GLY A 307 4.80 2.54 7.36
C GLY A 307 3.38 2.24 7.84
N HIS A 308 2.98 0.96 7.91
CA HIS A 308 1.69 0.54 8.49
C HIS A 308 1.75 0.39 10.01
N SER A 309 2.95 0.32 10.59
CA SER A 309 3.15 0.13 12.04
C SER A 309 2.60 1.27 12.89
N LEU A 310 2.55 2.51 12.36
CA LEU A 310 1.95 3.66 13.06
C LEU A 310 0.44 3.48 13.24
N ARG A 311 -0.25 3.10 12.16
CA ARG A 311 -1.70 2.84 12.17
C ARG A 311 -2.05 1.62 13.03
N ALA A 312 -1.26 0.55 12.93
CA ALA A 312 -1.39 -0.62 13.78
C ALA A 312 -1.16 -0.25 15.26
N GLY A 313 -0.17 0.62 15.54
CA GLY A 313 0.12 1.13 16.87
C GLY A 313 -1.06 1.88 17.51
N PHE A 314 -1.70 2.76 16.76
CA PHE A 314 -2.92 3.43 17.23
C PHE A 314 -4.01 2.43 17.61
N LEU A 315 -4.30 1.46 16.74
CA LEU A 315 -5.36 0.48 17.00
C LEU A 315 -5.03 -0.43 18.19
N THR A 316 -3.77 -0.84 18.30
CA THR A 316 -3.29 -1.63 19.44
C THR A 316 -3.45 -0.85 20.75
N GLU A 317 -3.04 0.42 20.77
CA GLU A 317 -3.16 1.26 21.97
C GLU A 317 -4.63 1.56 22.30
N ALA A 318 -5.45 1.87 21.30
CA ALA A 318 -6.89 2.08 21.49
C ALA A 318 -7.58 0.81 22.03
N GLY A 319 -7.19 -0.36 21.55
CA GLY A 319 -7.67 -1.64 22.08
C GLY A 319 -7.27 -1.85 23.54
N ARG A 320 -6.02 -1.55 23.90
CA ARG A 320 -5.55 -1.60 25.32
C ARG A 320 -6.36 -0.70 26.25
N GLN A 321 -6.82 0.45 25.73
CA GLN A 321 -7.62 1.42 26.48
C GLN A 321 -9.12 1.14 26.40
N ASN A 322 -9.55 -0.01 25.88
CA ASN A 322 -10.96 -0.39 25.69
C ASN A 322 -11.76 0.64 24.90
N ALA A 323 -11.16 1.25 23.91
CA ALA A 323 -11.85 2.19 23.05
C ALA A 323 -12.98 1.51 22.27
N ASN A 324 -14.09 2.23 22.09
CA ASN A 324 -15.23 1.72 21.35
C ASN A 324 -14.84 1.32 19.92
N LEU A 325 -15.16 0.09 19.51
CA LEU A 325 -14.80 -0.49 18.20
C LEU A 325 -15.34 0.32 17.01
N PHE A 326 -16.53 0.91 17.14
CA PHE A 326 -17.10 1.75 16.08
C PHE A 326 -16.27 3.03 15.90
N LYS A 327 -15.88 3.68 17.01
CA LYS A 327 -15.00 4.85 16.97
C LYS A 327 -13.61 4.51 16.46
N MET A 328 -13.06 3.35 16.83
CA MET A 328 -11.79 2.87 16.30
C MET A 328 -11.85 2.63 14.79
N ARG A 329 -12.93 2.00 14.30
CA ARG A 329 -13.17 1.79 12.86
C ARG A 329 -13.30 3.11 12.12
N GLU A 330 -14.12 4.02 12.61
CA GLU A 330 -14.33 5.35 12.04
C GLU A 330 -13.02 6.12 11.94
N HIS A 331 -12.32 6.28 13.07
CA HIS A 331 -11.05 7.01 13.12
C HIS A 331 -9.99 6.42 12.21
N SER A 332 -9.87 5.09 12.18
CA SER A 332 -8.89 4.40 11.35
C SER A 332 -9.36 4.17 9.91
N ARG A 333 -10.62 4.40 9.58
CA ARG A 333 -11.18 4.22 8.22
C ARG A 333 -11.00 2.79 7.70
N HIS A 334 -11.30 1.77 8.55
CA HIS A 334 -11.35 0.38 8.12
C HIS A 334 -12.70 0.04 7.48
N ALA A 335 -12.66 -0.79 6.43
CA ALA A 335 -13.86 -1.19 5.71
C ALA A 335 -14.80 -2.04 6.59
N SER A 336 -14.25 -2.96 7.41
CA SER A 336 -15.02 -3.80 8.31
C SER A 336 -14.57 -3.64 9.75
N ILE A 337 -15.49 -3.93 10.68
CA ILE A 337 -15.23 -3.95 12.11
C ILE A 337 -14.35 -5.15 12.49
N ASP A 338 -14.45 -6.27 11.75
CA ASP A 338 -13.65 -7.48 12.01
C ASP A 338 -12.16 -7.22 11.93
N MET A 339 -11.72 -6.37 10.96
CA MET A 339 -10.32 -5.98 10.86
C MET A 339 -9.81 -5.18 12.06
N VAL A 340 -10.70 -4.43 12.71
CA VAL A 340 -10.36 -3.67 13.93
C VAL A 340 -10.41 -4.56 15.15
N ALA A 341 -11.39 -5.46 15.21
CA ALA A 341 -11.54 -6.42 16.30
C ALA A 341 -10.33 -7.36 16.45
N GLU A 342 -9.58 -7.63 15.37
CA GLU A 342 -8.33 -8.39 15.46
C GLU A 342 -7.30 -7.73 16.39
N TYR A 343 -7.21 -6.40 16.39
CA TYR A 343 -6.28 -5.67 17.28
C TYR A 343 -6.70 -5.71 18.74
N VAL A 344 -8.00 -5.81 19.02
CA VAL A 344 -8.55 -5.91 20.37
C VAL A 344 -8.39 -7.34 20.88
N ARG A 345 -8.77 -8.36 20.10
CA ARG A 345 -8.67 -9.77 20.47
C ARG A 345 -7.25 -10.20 20.85
N ASP A 346 -6.22 -9.66 20.20
CA ASP A 346 -4.83 -10.00 20.54
C ASP A 346 -4.45 -9.57 21.98
N HIS A 347 -5.10 -8.53 22.54
CA HIS A 347 -4.89 -8.06 23.90
C HIS A 347 -5.81 -8.70 24.92
N GLU A 348 -7.01 -9.09 24.51
CA GLU A 348 -8.04 -9.61 25.41
C GLU A 348 -7.96 -11.13 25.62
N ARG A 349 -7.00 -11.83 24.97
CA ARG A 349 -6.90 -13.30 25.04
C ARG A 349 -6.85 -13.85 26.46
N PHE A 350 -6.24 -13.14 27.38
CA PHE A 350 -6.13 -13.52 28.79
C PHE A 350 -7.04 -12.71 29.72
N ARG A 351 -7.71 -11.70 29.20
CA ARG A 351 -8.60 -10.86 29.98
C ARG A 351 -10.01 -11.46 29.94
N GLU A 352 -10.64 -11.57 31.12
CA GLU A 352 -11.96 -12.23 31.24
C GLU A 352 -11.97 -13.61 30.56
N HIS A 353 -10.87 -14.36 30.73
CA HIS A 353 -10.73 -15.67 30.12
C HIS A 353 -11.80 -16.63 30.66
N ALA A 354 -12.48 -17.36 29.75
CA ALA A 354 -13.57 -18.26 30.13
C ALA A 354 -13.19 -19.30 31.18
N GLY A 355 -11.90 -19.58 31.31
CA GLY A 355 -11.37 -20.49 32.33
C GLY A 355 -10.89 -19.84 33.64
N GLU A 356 -10.99 -18.50 33.78
CA GLU A 356 -10.42 -17.75 34.91
C GLU A 356 -11.02 -18.21 36.27
N GLY A 357 -12.28 -18.69 36.26
CA GLY A 357 -12.94 -19.17 37.48
C GLY A 357 -12.65 -20.61 37.88
N PHE A 358 -11.95 -21.40 37.05
CA PHE A 358 -11.74 -22.82 37.31
C PHE A 358 -10.33 -23.36 36.97
N LEU A 359 -9.45 -22.60 36.35
CA LEU A 359 -8.05 -22.91 36.11
C LEU A 359 -7.17 -22.39 37.25
#